data_ff165ae643e13c3871484a492d7fab7e
#
_entry.id   ff165ae643e13c3871484a492d7fab7e
#
_cell.length_a   1.000
_cell.length_b   1.000
_cell.length_c   1.000
_cell.angle_alpha   90.00
_cell.angle_beta   90.00
_cell.angle_gamma   90.00
#
_symmetry.space_group_name_H-M   'P 1'
#
loop_
_entity.id
_entity.type
_entity.pdbx_description
1 polymer ?
#
loop_
_entity_poly.entity_id
_entity_poly.type
_entity_poly.pdbx_seq_one_letter_code
_entity_poly.pdbx_strand_id
1 'polypeptide(L)'
;MLDNQARVLYVGKARSLKARVSNYARHSGHSSRIARMISETADVMVLTTETETEALLLEQNLIKQLKPKYNVLLRDDKSFPYIFISSEHDFPRIEKHRGAKLKKGLYYGPFASAGAVNRTINTLQKIFLLRTCSDREVEAGNRPCLNYHMKRCAGPCGGKVTKEDYAELVNSADDFLKGRSTEIQEVLAVKMEKASADMEFEKAAGLRDRIRALTNIQ
;
A
#
# COMPACT_ATOMS: atom_id res chain seq x y z
N MET A 1 6.13 2.98 21.09
CA MET A 1 6.66 3.54 22.36
C MET A 1 5.52 4.15 23.10
N LEU A 2 5.41 3.82 24.37
CA LEU A 2 4.29 4.19 25.24
C LEU A 2 4.80 4.93 26.46
N ASP A 3 3.99 5.85 27.00
CA ASP A 3 4.27 6.51 28.28
C ASP A 3 3.74 5.69 29.47
N ASN A 4 3.94 6.18 30.69
CA ASN A 4 3.46 5.56 31.94
C ASN A 4 1.93 5.39 32.04
N GLN A 5 1.17 6.04 31.16
CA GLN A 5 -0.30 5.96 31.07
C GLN A 5 -0.75 5.12 29.86
N ALA A 6 0.16 4.35 29.24
CA ALA A 6 -0.06 3.57 28.03
C ALA A 6 -0.48 4.40 26.80
N ARG A 7 -0.23 5.72 26.79
CA ARG A 7 -0.49 6.55 25.61
C ARG A 7 0.66 6.41 24.62
N VAL A 8 0.31 6.32 23.34
CA VAL A 8 1.30 6.15 22.28
C VAL A 8 2.06 7.46 22.03
N LEU A 9 3.36 7.42 22.30
CA LEU A 9 4.27 8.54 22.07
C LEU A 9 4.82 8.56 20.65
N TYR A 10 5.14 7.38 20.11
CA TYR A 10 5.77 7.22 18.81
C TYR A 10 5.46 5.86 18.20
N VAL A 11 5.22 5.85 16.89
CA VAL A 11 5.11 4.66 16.04
C VAL A 11 6.21 4.72 14.99
N GLY A 12 6.87 3.61 14.71
CA GLY A 12 7.91 3.56 13.68
C GLY A 12 8.25 2.15 13.27
N LYS A 13 8.54 1.95 11.98
CA LYS A 13 8.94 0.65 11.42
C LYS A 13 10.45 0.45 11.44
N ALA A 14 10.89 -0.80 11.48
CA ALA A 14 12.28 -1.17 11.33
C ALA A 14 12.42 -2.56 10.70
N ARG A 15 13.45 -2.77 9.86
CA ARG A 15 13.82 -4.12 9.38
C ARG A 15 14.41 -4.98 10.50
N SER A 16 15.13 -4.36 11.43
CA SER A 16 15.67 -4.99 12.64
C SER A 16 15.23 -4.17 13.85
N LEU A 17 14.26 -4.69 14.58
CA LEU A 17 13.77 -4.07 15.81
C LEU A 17 14.86 -3.99 16.87
N LYS A 18 15.71 -5.04 17.00
CA LYS A 18 16.85 -5.05 17.92
C LYS A 18 17.79 -3.87 17.65
N ALA A 19 18.20 -3.67 16.40
CA ALA A 19 19.08 -2.56 16.02
C ALA A 19 18.42 -1.20 16.28
N ARG A 20 17.13 -1.07 15.99
CA ARG A 20 16.36 0.17 16.19
C ARG A 20 16.26 0.53 17.67
N VAL A 21 15.85 -0.42 18.50
CA VAL A 21 15.70 -0.22 19.94
C VAL A 21 17.05 0.03 20.60
N SER A 22 18.09 -0.75 20.24
CA SER A 22 19.46 -0.52 20.75
C SER A 22 19.99 0.87 20.38
N ASN A 23 19.62 1.41 19.23
CA ASN A 23 20.00 2.78 18.87
C ASN A 23 19.33 3.80 19.80
N TYR A 24 18.06 3.64 20.15
CA TYR A 24 17.38 4.52 21.12
C TYR A 24 17.92 4.38 22.55
N ALA A 25 18.43 3.21 22.92
CA ALA A 25 19.06 2.97 24.25
C ALA A 25 20.44 3.63 24.40
N ARG A 26 21.05 4.14 23.31
CA ARG A 26 22.31 4.88 23.42
C ARG A 26 22.07 6.25 24.04
N HIS A 27 22.92 6.64 24.97
CA HIS A 27 22.78 7.90 25.73
C HIS A 27 23.23 9.15 24.96
N SER A 28 23.84 9.01 23.76
CA SER A 28 24.40 10.13 23.00
C SER A 28 24.06 10.05 21.51
N GLY A 29 24.09 11.17 20.83
CA GLY A 29 23.85 11.26 19.38
C GLY A 29 22.40 11.47 18.96
N HIS A 30 21.47 11.69 19.90
CA HIS A 30 20.07 11.97 19.60
C HIS A 30 19.78 13.48 19.54
N SER A 31 18.89 13.88 18.63
CA SER A 31 18.32 15.22 18.68
C SER A 31 17.54 15.44 20.00
N SER A 32 17.44 16.69 20.45
CA SER A 32 16.70 17.05 21.68
C SER A 32 15.27 16.47 21.73
N ARG A 33 14.61 16.40 20.57
CA ARG A 33 13.27 15.82 20.43
C ARG A 33 13.25 14.30 20.67
N ILE A 34 14.23 13.58 20.10
CA ILE A 34 14.34 12.11 20.28
C ILE A 34 14.75 11.81 21.71
N ALA A 35 15.70 12.55 22.27
CA ALA A 35 16.11 12.39 23.67
C ALA A 35 14.92 12.57 24.63
N ARG A 36 14.08 13.57 24.40
CA ARG A 36 12.85 13.78 25.16
C ARG A 36 11.82 12.65 24.97
N MET A 37 11.65 12.16 23.76
CA MET A 37 10.79 11.01 23.49
C MET A 37 11.26 9.78 24.28
N ILE A 38 12.55 9.50 24.29
CA ILE A 38 13.15 8.39 25.01
C ILE A 38 12.91 8.55 26.51
N SER A 39 13.11 9.74 27.09
CA SER A 39 12.92 10.01 28.52
C SER A 39 11.45 9.89 28.98
N GLU A 40 10.49 10.12 28.09
CA GLU A 40 9.06 9.95 28.36
C GLU A 40 8.58 8.51 28.10
N THR A 41 9.41 7.66 27.47
CA THR A 41 9.03 6.27 27.14
C THR A 41 9.15 5.36 28.35
N ALA A 42 8.05 4.72 28.73
CA ALA A 42 8.01 3.72 29.80
C ALA A 42 7.99 2.30 29.26
N ASP A 43 7.39 2.07 28.08
CA ASP A 43 7.24 0.75 27.50
C ASP A 43 7.34 0.78 25.95
N VAL A 44 7.66 -0.37 25.35
CA VAL A 44 7.77 -0.54 23.91
C VAL A 44 6.94 -1.74 23.45
N MET A 45 5.83 -1.47 22.79
CA MET A 45 5.05 -2.52 22.12
C MET A 45 5.64 -2.80 20.75
N VAL A 46 5.77 -4.09 20.40
CA VAL A 46 6.31 -4.56 19.12
C VAL A 46 5.23 -5.34 18.38
N LEU A 47 5.01 -4.97 17.11
CA LEU A 47 4.18 -5.71 16.17
C LEU A 47 5.09 -6.19 15.04
N THR A 48 5.09 -7.48 14.76
CA THR A 48 5.84 -8.07 13.66
C THR A 48 4.97 -8.19 12.43
N THR A 49 5.56 -7.93 11.27
CA THR A 49 4.93 -8.10 9.95
C THR A 49 5.85 -8.95 9.09
N GLU A 50 5.32 -9.63 8.11
CA GLU A 50 6.11 -10.50 7.25
C GLU A 50 6.89 -9.71 6.20
N THR A 51 6.39 -8.54 5.81
CA THR A 51 7.01 -7.72 4.76
C THR A 51 7.21 -6.25 5.13
N GLU A 52 8.14 -5.60 4.41
CA GLU A 52 8.39 -4.17 4.56
C GLU A 52 7.19 -3.32 4.11
N THR A 53 6.42 -3.82 3.14
CA THR A 53 5.24 -3.12 2.62
C THR A 53 4.12 -3.12 3.65
N GLU A 54 3.86 -4.25 4.27
CA GLU A 54 2.89 -4.39 5.36
C GLU A 54 3.28 -3.51 6.55
N ALA A 55 4.56 -3.55 6.96
CA ALA A 55 5.07 -2.68 8.03
C ALA A 55 4.86 -1.19 7.71
N LEU A 56 5.00 -0.78 6.44
CA LEU A 56 4.79 0.59 6.02
C LEU A 56 3.31 1.01 6.12
N LEU A 57 2.41 0.13 5.69
CA LEU A 57 0.96 0.38 5.75
C LEU A 57 0.47 0.40 7.20
N LEU A 58 0.95 -0.54 8.02
CA LEU A 58 0.62 -0.61 9.44
C LEU A 58 1.11 0.64 10.19
N GLU A 59 2.35 1.08 9.96
CA GLU A 59 2.89 2.33 10.52
C GLU A 59 1.99 3.52 10.20
N GLN A 60 1.58 3.66 8.94
CA GLN A 60 0.72 4.77 8.51
C GLN A 60 -0.67 4.73 9.13
N ASN A 61 -1.28 3.56 9.20
CA ASN A 61 -2.59 3.38 9.80
C ASN A 61 -2.55 3.72 11.29
N LEU A 62 -1.54 3.23 12.00
CA LEU A 62 -1.36 3.52 13.42
C LEU A 62 -1.09 5.00 13.69
N ILE A 63 -0.25 5.67 12.88
CA ILE A 63 0.00 7.12 13.01
C ILE A 63 -1.29 7.92 12.79
N LYS A 64 -2.09 7.54 11.80
CA LYS A 64 -3.35 8.20 11.48
C LYS A 64 -4.38 8.04 12.60
N GLN A 65 -4.50 6.84 13.15
CA GLN A 65 -5.45 6.52 14.21
C GLN A 65 -5.04 7.12 15.56
N LEU A 66 -3.78 6.93 15.95
CA LEU A 66 -3.30 7.22 17.31
C LEU A 66 -2.70 8.63 17.44
N LYS A 67 -2.37 9.28 16.33
CA LYS A 67 -1.79 10.65 16.26
C LYS A 67 -0.67 10.87 17.29
N PRO A 68 0.39 10.04 17.30
CA PRO A 68 1.39 10.04 18.36
C PRO A 68 2.14 11.38 18.46
N LYS A 69 2.41 11.82 19.68
CA LYS A 69 3.04 13.12 19.99
C LYS A 69 4.38 13.34 19.27
N TYR A 70 5.20 12.32 19.15
CA TYR A 70 6.55 12.38 18.60
C TYR A 70 6.66 11.95 17.14
N ASN A 71 5.61 11.40 16.54
CA ASN A 71 5.60 11.33 15.09
C ASN A 71 5.48 12.76 14.56
N VAL A 72 6.34 13.10 13.60
CA VAL A 72 6.13 14.32 12.82
C VAL A 72 4.79 14.09 12.15
N LEU A 73 3.75 14.69 12.69
CA LEU A 73 2.51 14.85 11.96
C LEU A 73 2.93 15.55 10.68
N LEU A 74 2.79 14.86 9.57
CA LEU A 74 3.11 15.36 8.25
C LEU A 74 2.15 16.51 7.94
N ARG A 75 2.33 17.64 8.66
CA ARG A 75 1.50 18.84 8.55
C ARG A 75 1.70 19.54 7.22
N ASP A 76 2.86 19.32 6.59
CA ASP A 76 3.14 19.82 5.26
C ASP A 76 2.90 18.70 4.23
N ASP A 77 1.63 18.53 3.88
CA ASP A 77 1.14 17.56 2.90
C ASP A 77 1.82 17.67 1.52
N LYS A 78 2.47 18.81 1.23
CA LYS A 78 3.08 19.08 -0.07
C LYS A 78 4.39 18.32 -0.31
N SER A 79 5.09 17.91 0.75
CA SER A 79 6.42 17.30 0.66
C SER A 79 6.40 15.77 0.58
N PHE A 80 5.35 15.13 1.07
CA PHE A 80 5.28 13.68 1.21
C PHE A 80 4.44 13.02 0.10
N PRO A 81 4.88 11.86 -0.41
CA PRO A 81 4.14 11.15 -1.43
C PRO A 81 2.94 10.39 -0.87
N TYR A 82 1.91 10.29 -1.69
CA TYR A 82 0.71 9.47 -1.52
C TYR A 82 0.65 8.40 -2.61
N ILE A 83 -0.01 7.29 -2.31
CA ILE A 83 -0.59 6.43 -3.34
C ILE A 83 -1.97 7.02 -3.65
N PHE A 84 -2.23 7.28 -4.91
CA PHE A 84 -3.48 7.88 -5.38
C PHE A 84 -4.15 6.95 -6.38
N ILE A 85 -5.44 6.72 -6.20
CA ILE A 85 -6.31 6.02 -7.15
C ILE A 85 -7.34 7.04 -7.64
N SER A 86 -7.31 7.34 -8.93
CA SER A 86 -8.24 8.32 -9.54
C SER A 86 -9.69 7.81 -9.53
N SER A 87 -10.68 8.72 -9.59
CA SER A 87 -12.10 8.36 -9.68
C SER A 87 -12.85 9.07 -10.80
N GLU A 88 -12.15 9.80 -11.67
CA GLU A 88 -12.77 10.61 -12.72
C GLU A 88 -12.99 9.84 -14.03
N HIS A 89 -12.43 8.64 -14.15
CA HIS A 89 -12.50 7.80 -15.35
C HIS A 89 -13.09 6.43 -15.00
N ASP A 90 -13.80 5.81 -15.94
CA ASP A 90 -14.39 4.45 -15.79
C ASP A 90 -13.34 3.39 -15.42
N PHE A 91 -12.10 3.61 -15.83
CA PHE A 91 -10.94 2.78 -15.47
C PHE A 91 -9.97 3.60 -14.60
N PRO A 92 -10.15 3.65 -13.26
CA PRO A 92 -9.25 4.34 -12.35
C PRO A 92 -7.79 3.96 -12.54
N ARG A 93 -6.87 4.93 -12.42
CA ARG A 93 -5.42 4.67 -12.45
C ARG A 93 -4.82 4.78 -11.07
N ILE A 94 -3.76 4.00 -10.85
CA ILE A 94 -2.93 4.13 -9.66
C ILE A 94 -1.66 4.91 -9.98
N GLU A 95 -1.36 5.93 -9.19
CA GLU A 95 -0.16 6.75 -9.37
C GLU A 95 0.40 7.23 -8.03
N LYS A 96 1.66 7.67 -8.05
CA LYS A 96 2.25 8.43 -6.95
C LYS A 96 1.83 9.88 -7.06
N HIS A 97 1.23 10.42 -6.01
CA HIS A 97 0.85 11.83 -5.92
C HIS A 97 1.73 12.58 -4.91
N ARG A 98 2.05 13.84 -5.20
CA ARG A 98 2.65 14.81 -4.27
C ARG A 98 1.95 16.16 -4.43
N GLY A 99 1.87 16.90 -3.34
CA GLY A 99 1.26 18.23 -3.33
C GLY A 99 -0.18 18.20 -2.85
N ALA A 100 -0.93 19.26 -3.15
CA ALA A 100 -2.31 19.42 -2.72
C ALA A 100 -3.22 18.33 -3.31
N LYS A 101 -4.17 17.83 -2.52
CA LYS A 101 -5.14 16.81 -2.92
C LYS A 101 -6.29 17.42 -3.73
N LEU A 102 -5.96 17.94 -4.91
CA LEU A 102 -6.95 18.62 -5.77
C LEU A 102 -7.71 17.67 -6.71
N LYS A 103 -7.13 16.50 -7.00
CA LYS A 103 -7.74 15.51 -7.89
C LYS A 103 -8.79 14.69 -7.15
N LYS A 104 -9.89 14.36 -7.82
CA LYS A 104 -10.91 13.46 -7.27
C LYS A 104 -10.39 12.03 -7.27
N GLY A 105 -10.47 11.36 -6.11
CA GLY A 105 -10.02 9.98 -5.95
C GLY A 105 -9.62 9.66 -4.52
N LEU A 106 -9.05 8.48 -4.34
CA LEU A 106 -8.64 7.94 -3.05
C LEU A 106 -7.15 8.21 -2.83
N TYR A 107 -6.82 8.75 -1.66
CA TYR A 107 -5.46 9.07 -1.24
C TYR A 107 -5.06 8.23 -0.04
N TYR A 108 -3.97 7.47 -0.17
CA TYR A 108 -3.39 6.66 0.89
C TYR A 108 -2.01 7.20 1.27
N GLY A 109 -1.77 7.39 2.52
CA GLY A 109 -0.57 8.02 3.06
C GLY A 109 -0.92 9.21 3.96
N PRO A 110 0.00 10.17 4.17
CA PRO A 110 1.27 10.35 3.48
C PRO A 110 2.37 9.35 3.90
N PHE A 111 3.27 9.01 2.99
CA PHE A 111 4.36 8.08 3.25
C PHE A 111 5.70 8.80 3.38
N ALA A 112 6.54 8.36 4.32
CA ALA A 112 7.85 8.99 4.54
C ALA A 112 8.86 8.72 3.41
N SER A 113 8.68 7.65 2.62
CA SER A 113 9.63 7.23 1.57
C SER A 113 8.98 7.14 0.20
N ALA A 114 9.46 7.98 -0.72
CA ALA A 114 9.03 7.94 -2.12
C ALA A 114 9.44 6.63 -2.83
N GLY A 115 10.57 6.05 -2.46
CA GLY A 115 11.02 4.75 -2.98
C GLY A 115 10.09 3.61 -2.52
N ALA A 116 9.65 3.63 -1.26
CA ALA A 116 8.68 2.66 -0.76
C ALA A 116 7.35 2.76 -1.53
N VAL A 117 6.83 3.97 -1.74
CA VAL A 117 5.60 4.20 -2.52
C VAL A 117 5.72 3.62 -3.94
N ASN A 118 6.84 3.86 -4.64
CA ASN A 118 7.04 3.31 -5.99
C ASN A 118 7.06 1.77 -5.98
N ARG A 119 7.74 1.16 -4.99
CA ARG A 119 7.75 -0.31 -4.85
C ARG A 119 6.34 -0.84 -4.58
N THR A 120 5.60 -0.21 -3.69
CA THR A 120 4.22 -0.59 -3.37
C THR A 120 3.32 -0.48 -4.59
N ILE A 121 3.38 0.62 -5.37
CA ILE A 121 2.60 0.77 -6.61
C ILE A 121 2.95 -0.34 -7.60
N ASN A 122 4.23 -0.64 -7.81
CA ASN A 122 4.65 -1.73 -8.70
C ASN A 122 4.10 -3.10 -8.26
N THR A 123 4.00 -3.32 -6.97
CA THR A 123 3.44 -4.54 -6.41
C THR A 123 1.92 -4.58 -6.56
N LEU A 124 1.23 -3.49 -6.26
CA LEU A 124 -0.22 -3.37 -6.46
C LEU A 124 -0.62 -3.59 -7.92
N GLN A 125 0.19 -3.11 -8.88
CA GLN A 125 -0.02 -3.39 -10.30
C GLN A 125 0.03 -4.89 -10.62
N LYS A 126 0.98 -5.64 -10.05
CA LYS A 126 1.07 -7.09 -10.28
C LYS A 126 -0.11 -7.85 -9.68
N ILE A 127 -0.64 -7.39 -8.55
CA ILE A 127 -1.71 -8.06 -7.82
C ILE A 127 -3.08 -7.70 -8.39
N PHE A 128 -3.34 -6.39 -8.53
CA PHE A 128 -4.67 -5.86 -8.89
C PHE A 128 -4.78 -5.45 -10.35
N LEU A 129 -3.71 -5.55 -11.13
CA LEU A 129 -3.68 -5.27 -12.57
C LEU A 129 -4.17 -3.86 -12.95
N LEU A 130 -3.98 -2.89 -12.04
CA LEU A 130 -4.42 -1.52 -12.25
C LEU A 130 -3.50 -0.79 -13.24
N ARG A 131 -4.09 0.04 -14.08
CA ARG A 131 -3.34 0.87 -15.02
C ARG A 131 -2.60 2.02 -14.34
N THR A 132 -1.50 2.45 -14.94
CA THR A 132 -0.74 3.66 -14.56
C THR A 132 -0.69 4.69 -15.69
N CYS A 133 -1.11 4.31 -16.91
CA CYS A 133 -1.16 5.21 -18.06
C CYS A 133 -2.20 6.33 -17.87
N SER A 134 -2.05 7.41 -18.60
CA SER A 134 -2.96 8.54 -18.60
C SER A 134 -4.32 8.18 -19.22
N ASP A 135 -5.35 8.99 -18.92
CA ASP A 135 -6.68 8.79 -19.48
C ASP A 135 -6.66 8.92 -21.00
N ARG A 136 -5.91 9.91 -21.51
CA ARG A 136 -5.71 10.09 -22.95
C ARG A 136 -5.11 8.86 -23.65
N GLU A 137 -4.17 8.16 -22.98
CA GLU A 137 -3.60 6.92 -23.52
C GLU A 137 -4.61 5.76 -23.52
N VAL A 138 -5.52 5.70 -22.57
CA VAL A 138 -6.59 4.70 -22.54
C VAL A 138 -7.63 4.98 -23.63
N GLU A 139 -8.05 6.22 -23.77
CA GLU A 139 -9.04 6.66 -24.78
C GLU A 139 -8.51 6.52 -26.21
N ALA A 140 -7.23 6.79 -26.43
CA ALA A 140 -6.58 6.63 -27.73
C ALA A 140 -6.24 5.17 -28.07
N GLY A 141 -6.37 4.24 -27.11
CA GLY A 141 -5.86 2.89 -27.20
C GLY A 141 -6.61 2.00 -28.18
N ASN A 142 -5.86 1.45 -29.14
CA ASN A 142 -6.34 0.41 -30.05
C ASN A 142 -5.69 -0.96 -29.78
N ARG A 143 -4.59 -0.98 -29.03
CA ARG A 143 -3.83 -2.19 -28.71
C ARG A 143 -3.39 -2.20 -27.26
N PRO A 144 -3.49 -3.35 -26.58
CA PRO A 144 -2.92 -3.51 -25.25
C PRO A 144 -1.42 -3.23 -25.26
N CYS A 145 -0.97 -2.42 -24.30
CA CYS A 145 0.45 -2.07 -24.15
C CYS A 145 1.26 -3.20 -23.49
N LEU A 146 2.58 -3.01 -23.39
CA LEU A 146 3.49 -3.97 -22.78
C LEU A 146 3.07 -4.38 -21.34
N ASN A 147 2.49 -3.46 -20.56
CA ASN A 147 2.02 -3.78 -19.21
C ASN A 147 0.92 -4.86 -19.17
N TYR A 148 0.05 -4.90 -20.20
CA TYR A 148 -0.92 -5.99 -20.34
C TYR A 148 -0.22 -7.32 -20.62
N HIS A 149 0.69 -7.36 -21.56
CA HIS A 149 1.44 -8.59 -21.89
C HIS A 149 2.31 -9.09 -20.74
N MET A 150 2.84 -8.17 -19.92
CA MET A 150 3.56 -8.51 -18.68
C MET A 150 2.65 -8.86 -17.50
N LYS A 151 1.34 -8.98 -17.70
CA LYS A 151 0.35 -9.24 -16.63
C LYS A 151 0.45 -8.24 -15.47
N ARG A 152 0.62 -6.95 -15.79
CA ARG A 152 0.64 -5.84 -14.83
C ARG A 152 -0.52 -4.87 -14.97
N CYS A 153 -1.35 -5.07 -16.00
CA CYS A 153 -2.52 -4.27 -16.28
C CYS A 153 -3.60 -5.14 -16.90
N ALA A 154 -4.85 -4.92 -16.54
CA ALA A 154 -5.99 -5.64 -17.10
C ALA A 154 -6.29 -5.30 -18.58
N GLY A 155 -5.63 -4.26 -19.13
CA GLY A 155 -5.74 -3.90 -20.56
C GLY A 155 -7.03 -3.17 -20.95
N PRO A 156 -7.52 -2.19 -20.15
CA PRO A 156 -8.76 -1.47 -20.50
C PRO A 156 -8.68 -0.75 -21.84
N CYS A 157 -7.49 -0.24 -22.21
CA CYS A 157 -7.26 0.43 -23.50
C CYS A 157 -7.47 -0.47 -24.73
N GLY A 158 -7.38 -1.79 -24.56
CA GLY A 158 -7.62 -2.77 -25.63
C GLY A 158 -8.92 -3.54 -25.48
N GLY A 159 -9.86 -3.08 -24.63
CA GLY A 159 -11.13 -3.74 -24.37
C GLY A 159 -11.00 -5.16 -23.77
N LYS A 160 -9.90 -5.42 -23.04
CA LYS A 160 -9.63 -6.75 -22.45
C LYS A 160 -10.29 -6.98 -21.10
N VAL A 161 -10.91 -5.97 -20.54
CA VAL A 161 -11.63 -6.01 -19.26
C VAL A 161 -12.87 -5.12 -19.35
N THR A 162 -13.97 -5.55 -18.74
CA THR A 162 -15.19 -4.75 -18.61
C THR A 162 -15.02 -3.66 -17.54
N LYS A 163 -15.92 -2.68 -17.49
CA LYS A 163 -15.90 -1.64 -16.45
C LYS A 163 -16.18 -2.24 -15.08
N GLU A 164 -17.11 -3.17 -15.03
CA GLU A 164 -17.55 -3.88 -13.84
C GLU A 164 -16.40 -4.72 -13.26
N ASP A 165 -15.76 -5.55 -14.08
CA ASP A 165 -14.61 -6.36 -13.65
C ASP A 165 -13.44 -5.48 -13.19
N TYR A 166 -13.21 -4.35 -13.87
CA TYR A 166 -12.14 -3.43 -13.48
C TYR A 166 -12.46 -2.73 -12.15
N ALA A 167 -13.73 -2.39 -11.91
CA ALA A 167 -14.16 -1.82 -10.63
C ALA A 167 -13.92 -2.80 -9.47
N GLU A 168 -14.11 -4.10 -9.66
CA GLU A 168 -13.76 -5.11 -8.65
C GLU A 168 -12.26 -5.13 -8.33
N LEU A 169 -11.39 -4.94 -9.35
CA LEU A 169 -9.94 -4.85 -9.13
C LEU A 169 -9.58 -3.60 -8.31
N VAL A 170 -10.24 -2.48 -8.58
CA VAL A 170 -10.05 -1.22 -7.83
C VAL A 170 -10.50 -1.37 -6.39
N ASN A 171 -11.69 -1.97 -6.15
CA ASN A 171 -12.22 -2.21 -4.81
C ASN A 171 -11.30 -3.14 -4.01
N SER A 172 -10.78 -4.19 -4.63
CA SER A 172 -9.81 -5.09 -4.00
C SER A 172 -8.51 -4.36 -3.61
N ALA A 173 -8.04 -3.44 -4.46
CA ALA A 173 -6.86 -2.62 -4.14
C ALA A 173 -7.13 -1.62 -3.01
N ASP A 174 -8.32 -1.02 -2.96
CA ASP A 174 -8.78 -0.14 -1.88
C ASP A 174 -8.81 -0.90 -0.55
N ASP A 175 -9.39 -2.09 -0.53
CA ASP A 175 -9.48 -2.94 0.65
C ASP A 175 -8.10 -3.35 1.16
N PHE A 176 -7.19 -3.72 0.26
CA PHE A 176 -5.80 -4.00 0.61
C PHE A 176 -5.10 -2.79 1.25
N LEU A 177 -5.24 -1.61 0.65
CA LEU A 177 -4.65 -0.37 1.17
C LEU A 177 -5.25 0.07 2.51
N LYS A 178 -6.46 -0.41 2.84
CA LYS A 178 -7.12 -0.26 4.15
C LYS A 178 -6.71 -1.33 5.16
N GLY A 179 -5.91 -2.33 4.76
CA GLY A 179 -5.38 -3.38 5.64
C GLY A 179 -6.19 -4.68 5.69
N ARG A 180 -7.15 -4.88 4.76
CA ARG A 180 -7.99 -6.09 4.66
C ARG A 180 -7.39 -7.13 3.71
N SER A 181 -6.16 -7.53 3.95
CA SER A 181 -5.42 -8.41 3.04
C SER A 181 -5.88 -9.88 3.07
N THR A 182 -6.26 -10.39 4.24
CA THR A 182 -6.73 -11.78 4.41
C THR A 182 -8.03 -12.04 3.66
N GLU A 183 -9.01 -11.14 3.77
CA GLU A 183 -10.28 -11.22 3.06
C GLU A 183 -10.09 -11.30 1.54
N ILE A 184 -9.12 -10.54 1.01
CA ILE A 184 -8.81 -10.53 -0.42
C ILE A 184 -8.20 -11.87 -0.86
N GLN A 185 -7.33 -12.47 -0.05
CA GLN A 185 -6.75 -13.78 -0.36
C GLN A 185 -7.84 -14.86 -0.43
N GLU A 186 -8.77 -14.88 0.50
CA GLU A 186 -9.90 -15.81 0.51
C GLU A 186 -10.77 -15.67 -0.74
N VAL A 187 -11.12 -14.43 -1.11
CA VAL A 187 -11.89 -14.14 -2.34
C VAL A 187 -11.16 -14.61 -3.60
N LEU A 188 -9.85 -14.36 -3.68
CA LEU A 188 -9.05 -14.81 -4.83
C LEU A 188 -8.90 -16.34 -4.87
N ALA A 189 -8.81 -17.00 -3.72
CA ALA A 189 -8.74 -18.46 -3.63
C ALA A 189 -10.05 -19.11 -4.15
N VAL A 190 -11.20 -18.62 -3.72
CA VAL A 190 -12.51 -19.09 -4.23
C VAL A 190 -12.64 -18.87 -5.74
N LYS A 191 -12.24 -17.69 -6.26
CA LYS A 191 -12.25 -17.44 -7.71
C LYS A 191 -11.29 -18.37 -8.48
N MET A 192 -10.14 -18.70 -7.89
CA MET A 192 -9.16 -19.61 -8.49
C MET A 192 -9.70 -21.05 -8.56
N GLU A 193 -10.30 -21.54 -7.49
CA GLU A 193 -10.91 -22.88 -7.45
C GLU A 193 -12.04 -22.99 -8.45
N LYS A 194 -12.91 -21.98 -8.56
CA LYS A 194 -13.97 -21.95 -9.55
C LYS A 194 -13.41 -21.98 -10.98
N ALA A 195 -12.43 -21.14 -11.30
CA ALA A 195 -11.81 -21.13 -12.62
C ALA A 195 -11.14 -22.48 -12.95
N SER A 196 -10.57 -23.17 -11.94
CA SER A 196 -10.02 -24.51 -12.11
C SER A 196 -11.10 -25.55 -12.38
N ALA A 197 -12.22 -25.48 -11.67
CA ALA A 197 -13.36 -26.38 -11.90
C ALA A 197 -14.00 -26.20 -13.29
N ASP A 198 -14.04 -24.95 -13.77
CA ASP A 198 -14.52 -24.57 -15.11
C ASP A 198 -13.48 -24.87 -16.22
N MET A 199 -12.36 -25.54 -15.90
CA MET A 199 -11.21 -25.83 -16.79
C MET A 199 -10.55 -24.58 -17.41
N GLU A 200 -10.76 -23.40 -16.85
CA GLU A 200 -10.11 -22.13 -17.25
C GLU A 200 -8.70 -22.01 -16.64
N PHE A 201 -7.80 -22.94 -16.99
CA PHE A 201 -6.49 -23.10 -16.31
C PHE A 201 -5.59 -21.86 -16.39
N GLU A 202 -5.63 -21.09 -17.48
CA GLU A 202 -4.83 -19.84 -17.58
C GLU A 202 -5.32 -18.77 -16.61
N LYS A 203 -6.63 -18.68 -16.42
CA LYS A 203 -7.25 -17.78 -15.46
C LYS A 203 -6.95 -18.22 -14.02
N ALA A 204 -7.08 -19.52 -13.73
CA ALA A 204 -6.70 -20.08 -12.44
C ALA A 204 -5.22 -19.85 -12.11
N ALA A 205 -4.31 -20.04 -13.08
CA ALA A 205 -2.89 -19.75 -12.91
C ALA A 205 -2.62 -18.25 -12.63
N GLY A 206 -3.32 -17.35 -13.32
CA GLY A 206 -3.24 -15.91 -13.05
C GLY A 206 -3.68 -15.54 -11.63
N LEU A 207 -4.78 -16.14 -11.15
CA LEU A 207 -5.28 -15.93 -9.78
C LEU A 207 -4.31 -16.50 -8.74
N ARG A 208 -3.75 -17.69 -8.95
CA ARG A 208 -2.70 -18.26 -8.11
C ARG A 208 -1.48 -17.35 -7.99
N ASP A 209 -1.02 -16.78 -9.10
CA ASP A 209 0.14 -15.91 -9.12
C ASP A 209 -0.13 -14.59 -8.38
N ARG A 210 -1.37 -14.10 -8.42
CA ARG A 210 -1.83 -12.94 -7.61
C ARG A 210 -1.85 -13.25 -6.12
N ILE A 211 -2.35 -14.43 -5.72
CA ILE A 211 -2.33 -14.90 -4.33
C ILE A 211 -0.88 -15.00 -3.83
N ARG A 212 0.01 -15.62 -4.61
CA ARG A 212 1.44 -15.69 -4.27
C ARG A 212 2.07 -14.30 -4.11
N ALA A 213 1.73 -13.36 -4.99
CA ALA A 213 2.21 -12.00 -4.89
C ALA A 213 1.69 -11.29 -3.63
N LEU A 214 0.43 -11.55 -3.21
CA LEU A 214 -0.13 -11.08 -1.94
C LEU A 214 0.62 -11.68 -0.75
N THR A 215 0.80 -13.00 -0.72
CA THR A 215 1.54 -13.70 0.35
C THR A 215 2.97 -13.19 0.48
N ASN A 216 3.64 -12.86 -0.63
CA ASN A 216 5.00 -12.27 -0.61
C ASN A 216 5.03 -10.82 -0.12
N ILE A 217 3.88 -10.19 0.12
CA ILE A 217 3.76 -8.81 0.62
C ILE A 217 3.26 -8.81 2.07
N GLN A 218 2.57 -9.87 2.46
CA GLN A 218 2.23 -10.15 3.84
C GLN A 218 3.46 -10.69 4.56
#